data_59f31e97a9f7ac14c18c64f14be94d2d
#
_entry.id   59f31e97a9f7ac14c18c64f14be94d2d
#
_cell.length_a   1.000
_cell.length_b   1.000
_cell.length_c   1.000
_cell.angle_alpha   90.00
_cell.angle_beta   90.00
_cell.angle_gamma   90.00
#
_symmetry.space_group_name_H-M   'P 1'
#
loop_
_entity.id
_entity.type
_entity.pdbx_description
1 polymer ?
#
loop_
_entity_poly.entity_id
_entity_poly.type
_entity_poly.pdbx_seq_one_letter_code
_entity_poly.pdbx_strand_id
1 'polypeptide(L)'
;MPNNQDIEQRKQEFVDAAEKLFKKNGIVDTTISAIVKEMDVAKGLFYYYFNSKDDVIDAISERYNQDFVRTIKRAMNSDDFEGRMDQFIENTIVSFRNLWVNLHGDTDNIDLSILTSRSLDEAKKTASEALQDLLEEGKKLQKLDIEQTKYYADMIIGGICDLVAQSETDLEEIKKMIKKILK
;
A
#
# COMPACT_ATOMS: atom_id res chain seq x y z
N MET A 1 12.53 8.11 -31.85
CA MET A 1 12.57 7.17 -30.70
C MET A 1 11.55 7.69 -29.69
N PRO A 2 10.70 6.85 -29.11
CA PRO A 2 9.80 7.31 -28.06
C PRO A 2 10.60 7.92 -26.92
N ASN A 3 10.14 9.03 -26.40
CA ASN A 3 10.69 9.71 -25.24
C ASN A 3 10.48 8.81 -24.00
N ASN A 4 11.31 8.94 -22.97
CA ASN A 4 11.19 8.17 -21.72
C ASN A 4 9.81 8.35 -21.07
N GLN A 5 9.22 9.51 -21.25
CA GLN A 5 7.87 9.84 -20.77
C GLN A 5 6.77 9.07 -21.52
N ASP A 6 6.93 8.89 -22.84
CA ASP A 6 6.01 8.09 -23.66
C ASP A 6 6.07 6.59 -23.30
N ILE A 7 7.27 6.10 -22.94
CA ILE A 7 7.50 4.72 -22.50
C ILE A 7 6.78 4.47 -21.16
N GLU A 8 6.96 5.36 -20.19
CA GLU A 8 6.35 5.21 -18.87
C GLU A 8 4.82 5.35 -18.94
N GLN A 9 4.31 6.29 -19.74
CA GLN A 9 2.88 6.44 -19.97
C GLN A 9 2.28 5.18 -20.58
N ARG A 10 2.91 4.58 -21.60
CA ARG A 10 2.43 3.36 -22.23
C ARG A 10 2.48 2.16 -21.27
N LYS A 11 3.51 2.07 -20.45
CA LYS A 11 3.59 1.06 -19.38
C LYS A 11 2.43 1.18 -18.39
N GLN A 12 2.09 2.42 -18.00
CA GLN A 12 0.96 2.69 -17.12
C GLN A 12 -0.38 2.28 -17.73
N GLU A 13 -0.59 2.49 -19.04
CA GLU A 13 -1.79 2.05 -19.73
C GLU A 13 -1.97 0.51 -19.67
N PHE A 14 -0.89 -0.26 -19.75
CA PHE A 14 -0.94 -1.72 -19.55
C PHE A 14 -1.32 -2.08 -18.11
N VAL A 15 -0.77 -1.37 -17.13
CA VAL A 15 -1.10 -1.56 -15.72
C VAL A 15 -2.58 -1.29 -15.46
N ASP A 16 -3.13 -0.19 -16.02
CA ASP A 16 -4.54 0.17 -15.87
C ASP A 16 -5.48 -0.85 -16.52
N ALA A 17 -5.16 -1.30 -17.75
CA ALA A 17 -5.95 -2.31 -18.46
C ALA A 17 -5.93 -3.67 -17.72
N ALA A 18 -4.76 -4.06 -17.20
CA ALA A 18 -4.63 -5.30 -16.46
C ALA A 18 -5.39 -5.23 -15.12
N GLU A 19 -5.26 -4.15 -14.35
CA GLU A 19 -5.98 -3.98 -13.10
C GLU A 19 -7.49 -4.03 -13.30
N LYS A 20 -7.99 -3.33 -14.31
CA LYS A 20 -9.41 -3.37 -14.70
C LYS A 20 -9.90 -4.80 -14.98
N LEU A 21 -9.11 -5.58 -15.73
CA LEU A 21 -9.45 -6.96 -16.05
C LEU A 21 -9.31 -7.88 -14.84
N PHE A 22 -8.32 -7.69 -13.97
CA PHE A 22 -8.18 -8.45 -12.72
C PHE A 22 -9.38 -8.22 -11.80
N LYS A 23 -9.81 -6.98 -11.63
CA LYS A 23 -11.00 -6.64 -10.84
C LYS A 23 -12.32 -7.15 -11.45
N LYS A 24 -12.35 -7.42 -12.75
CA LYS A 24 -13.54 -7.92 -13.42
C LYS A 24 -13.60 -9.45 -13.49
N ASN A 25 -12.48 -10.10 -13.71
CA ASN A 25 -12.43 -11.54 -14.07
C ASN A 25 -11.60 -12.37 -13.07
N GLY A 26 -10.87 -11.75 -12.15
CA GLY A 26 -9.84 -12.40 -11.34
C GLY A 26 -8.47 -12.44 -12.03
N ILE A 27 -7.44 -12.61 -11.22
CA ILE A 27 -6.05 -12.67 -11.71
C ILE A 27 -5.82 -13.96 -12.49
N VAL A 28 -6.33 -15.10 -12.02
CA VAL A 28 -6.12 -16.41 -12.64
C VAL A 28 -6.69 -16.44 -14.05
N ASP A 29 -7.93 -15.99 -14.22
CA ASP A 29 -8.67 -16.04 -15.49
C ASP A 29 -8.30 -14.92 -16.46
N THR A 30 -7.54 -13.93 -16.01
CA THR A 30 -7.05 -12.87 -16.90
C THR A 30 -5.75 -13.29 -17.57
N THR A 31 -5.76 -13.37 -18.90
CA THR A 31 -4.59 -13.72 -19.72
C THR A 31 -3.92 -12.47 -20.32
N ILE A 32 -2.62 -12.59 -20.67
CA ILE A 32 -1.91 -11.53 -21.42
C ILE A 32 -2.64 -11.22 -22.74
N SER A 33 -3.21 -12.25 -23.40
CA SER A 33 -3.99 -12.06 -24.63
C SER A 33 -5.26 -11.24 -24.41
N ALA A 34 -5.89 -11.35 -23.23
CA ALA A 34 -7.04 -10.52 -22.87
C ALA A 34 -6.62 -9.06 -22.64
N ILE A 35 -5.47 -8.83 -21.98
CA ILE A 35 -4.94 -7.48 -21.70
C ILE A 35 -4.62 -6.75 -23.01
N VAL A 36 -3.89 -7.38 -23.93
CA VAL A 36 -3.53 -6.74 -25.20
C VAL A 36 -4.75 -6.52 -26.10
N LYS A 37 -5.76 -7.39 -26.03
CA LYS A 37 -7.03 -7.22 -26.74
C LYS A 37 -7.84 -6.04 -26.19
N GLU A 38 -7.87 -5.85 -24.88
CA GLU A 38 -8.52 -4.69 -24.23
C GLU A 38 -7.92 -3.37 -24.70
N MET A 39 -6.60 -3.35 -24.94
CA MET A 39 -5.86 -2.17 -25.39
C MET A 39 -5.81 -2.02 -26.92
N ASP A 40 -6.35 -2.98 -27.69
CA ASP A 40 -6.25 -3.06 -29.16
C ASP A 40 -4.80 -2.96 -29.67
N VAL A 41 -3.87 -3.71 -29.06
CA VAL A 41 -2.45 -3.72 -29.42
C VAL A 41 -1.93 -5.13 -29.69
N ALA A 42 -0.81 -5.22 -30.41
CA ALA A 42 -0.16 -6.49 -30.67
C ALA A 42 0.51 -7.06 -29.39
N LYS A 43 0.47 -8.38 -29.23
CA LYS A 43 1.04 -9.09 -28.08
C LYS A 43 2.54 -8.81 -27.87
N GLY A 44 3.30 -8.55 -28.95
CA GLY A 44 4.72 -8.18 -28.89
C GLY A 44 4.96 -6.88 -28.11
N LEU A 45 4.00 -5.93 -28.14
CA LEU A 45 4.11 -4.69 -27.38
C LEU A 45 4.04 -4.93 -25.86
N PHE A 46 3.24 -5.89 -25.41
CA PHE A 46 3.23 -6.30 -24.01
C PHE A 46 4.63 -6.76 -23.56
N TYR A 47 5.24 -7.67 -24.33
CA TYR A 47 6.56 -8.22 -23.98
C TYR A 47 7.72 -7.24 -24.12
N TYR A 48 7.48 -6.09 -24.73
CA TYR A 48 8.44 -4.99 -24.70
C TYR A 48 8.51 -4.31 -23.32
N TYR A 49 7.38 -4.27 -22.59
CA TYR A 49 7.28 -3.61 -21.27
C TYR A 49 7.34 -4.58 -20.09
N PHE A 50 6.83 -5.80 -20.25
CA PHE A 50 6.69 -6.79 -19.18
C PHE A 50 7.06 -8.18 -19.68
N ASN A 51 7.80 -8.96 -18.88
CA ASN A 51 8.18 -10.32 -19.25
C ASN A 51 7.04 -11.32 -18.96
N SER A 52 6.18 -11.01 -17.97
CA SER A 52 5.14 -11.91 -17.48
C SER A 52 3.93 -11.13 -16.96
N LYS A 53 2.85 -11.86 -16.65
CA LYS A 53 1.70 -11.32 -15.94
C LYS A 53 2.06 -10.93 -14.49
N ASP A 54 3.01 -11.64 -13.89
CA ASP A 54 3.53 -11.34 -12.54
C ASP A 54 4.21 -9.96 -12.49
N ASP A 55 4.98 -9.57 -13.52
CA ASP A 55 5.58 -8.23 -13.60
C ASP A 55 4.51 -7.13 -13.60
N VAL A 56 3.34 -7.40 -14.18
CA VAL A 56 2.22 -6.46 -14.16
C VAL A 56 1.57 -6.40 -12.77
N ILE A 57 1.44 -7.54 -12.09
CA ILE A 57 0.94 -7.59 -10.71
C ILE A 57 1.87 -6.80 -9.79
N ASP A 58 3.19 -6.97 -9.93
CA ASP A 58 4.18 -6.21 -9.16
C ASP A 58 4.09 -4.71 -9.46
N ALA A 59 3.88 -4.31 -10.71
CA ALA A 59 3.72 -2.90 -11.09
C ALA A 59 2.44 -2.27 -10.49
N ILE A 60 1.34 -3.04 -10.39
CA ILE A 60 0.10 -2.60 -9.72
C ILE A 60 0.35 -2.45 -8.21
N SER A 61 1.00 -3.44 -7.58
CA SER A 61 1.35 -3.40 -6.15
C SER A 61 2.25 -2.21 -5.82
N GLU A 62 3.26 -1.96 -6.63
CA GLU A 62 4.17 -0.81 -6.47
C GLU A 62 3.41 0.53 -6.58
N ARG A 63 2.46 0.66 -7.51
CA ARG A 63 1.63 1.86 -7.61
C ARG A 63 0.80 2.09 -6.35
N TYR A 64 0.18 1.05 -5.79
CA TYR A 64 -0.54 1.15 -4.53
C TYR A 64 0.37 1.54 -3.38
N ASN A 65 1.59 0.98 -3.34
CA ASN A 65 2.58 1.34 -2.33
C ASN A 65 3.02 2.80 -2.46
N GLN A 66 3.24 3.32 -3.67
CA GLN A 66 3.59 4.73 -3.89
C GLN A 66 2.50 5.68 -3.39
N ASP A 67 1.23 5.37 -3.61
CA ASP A 67 0.09 6.14 -3.10
C ASP A 67 0.00 6.07 -1.57
N PHE A 68 0.24 4.89 -1.00
CA PHE A 68 0.31 4.66 0.43
C PHE A 68 1.43 5.49 1.09
N VAL A 69 2.66 5.41 0.56
CA VAL A 69 3.82 6.20 1.02
C VAL A 69 3.54 7.70 0.96
N ARG A 70 2.95 8.16 -0.15
CA ARG A 70 2.63 9.57 -0.35
C ARG A 70 1.66 10.08 0.72
N THR A 71 0.67 9.26 1.08
CA THR A 71 -0.30 9.59 2.11
C THR A 71 0.35 9.65 3.50
N ILE A 72 1.17 8.66 3.86
CA ILE A 72 1.89 8.66 5.14
C ILE A 72 2.81 9.87 5.26
N LYS A 73 3.60 10.19 4.23
CA LYS A 73 4.57 11.29 4.26
C LYS A 73 3.93 12.67 4.35
N ARG A 74 2.71 12.87 3.82
CA ARG A 74 1.99 14.16 3.92
C ARG A 74 1.70 14.59 5.35
N ALA A 75 1.69 13.66 6.27
CA ALA A 75 1.26 13.86 7.64
C ALA A 75 2.32 14.31 8.63
N MET A 76 3.58 14.37 8.25
CA MET A 76 4.65 14.64 9.21
C MET A 76 5.00 16.13 9.32
N ASN A 77 3.99 17.01 9.21
CA ASN A 77 4.19 18.47 9.19
C ASN A 77 3.96 19.15 10.56
N SER A 78 3.72 18.39 11.63
CA SER A 78 3.62 19.00 12.99
C SER A 78 5.01 19.34 13.53
N ASP A 79 5.13 20.48 14.20
CA ASP A 79 6.38 20.93 14.82
C ASP A 79 6.77 20.11 16.04
N ASP A 80 5.82 19.50 16.73
CA ASP A 80 6.07 18.66 17.90
C ASP A 80 5.98 17.16 17.60
N PHE A 81 6.70 16.37 18.39
CA PHE A 81 6.76 14.92 18.24
C PHE A 81 5.39 14.23 18.42
N GLU A 82 4.60 14.67 19.40
CA GLU A 82 3.30 14.04 19.68
C GLU A 82 2.32 14.26 18.55
N GLY A 83 2.29 15.47 17.99
CA GLY A 83 1.48 15.79 16.83
C GLY A 83 1.89 14.99 15.59
N ARG A 84 3.20 14.81 15.34
CA ARG A 84 3.68 13.96 14.24
C ARG A 84 3.27 12.49 14.42
N MET A 85 3.38 11.98 15.65
CA MET A 85 2.95 10.61 15.98
C MET A 85 1.45 10.43 15.75
N ASP A 86 0.63 11.36 16.21
CA ASP A 86 -0.83 11.31 16.01
C ASP A 86 -1.21 11.33 14.53
N GLN A 87 -0.61 12.25 13.78
CA GLN A 87 -0.81 12.35 12.35
C GLN A 87 -0.36 11.08 11.61
N PHE A 88 0.80 10.53 11.99
CA PHE A 88 1.31 9.29 11.41
C PHE A 88 0.32 8.13 11.61
N ILE A 89 -0.15 7.93 12.84
CA ILE A 89 -1.11 6.85 13.17
C ILE A 89 -2.40 7.04 12.36
N GLU A 90 -2.96 8.24 12.36
CA GLU A 90 -4.19 8.54 11.63
C GLU A 90 -4.07 8.26 10.14
N ASN A 91 -2.99 8.76 9.53
CA ASN A 91 -2.79 8.55 8.09
C ASN A 91 -2.46 7.11 7.74
N THR A 92 -1.76 6.39 8.61
CA THR A 92 -1.54 4.96 8.41
C THR A 92 -2.86 4.19 8.42
N ILE A 93 -3.75 4.47 9.36
CA ILE A 93 -5.08 3.84 9.41
C ILE A 93 -5.90 4.18 8.15
N VAL A 94 -5.93 5.46 7.77
CA VAL A 94 -6.63 5.91 6.55
C VAL A 94 -6.02 5.27 5.29
N SER A 95 -4.68 5.16 5.22
CA SER A 95 -4.00 4.57 4.07
C SER A 95 -4.29 3.08 3.93
N PHE A 96 -4.25 2.31 5.02
CA PHE A 96 -4.65 0.90 4.99
C PHE A 96 -6.12 0.72 4.62
N ARG A 97 -7.02 1.57 5.12
CA ARG A 97 -8.44 1.53 4.75
C ARG A 97 -8.64 1.79 3.26
N ASN A 98 -7.98 2.81 2.71
CA ASN A 98 -8.05 3.11 1.28
C ASN A 98 -7.48 1.98 0.44
N LEU A 99 -6.33 1.41 0.84
CA LEU A 99 -5.74 0.26 0.17
C LEU A 99 -6.70 -0.93 0.19
N TRP A 100 -7.32 -1.22 1.34
CA TRP A 100 -8.31 -2.29 1.48
C TRP A 100 -9.50 -2.11 0.56
N VAL A 101 -10.08 -0.90 0.53
CA VAL A 101 -11.22 -0.55 -0.36
C VAL A 101 -10.82 -0.69 -1.83
N ASN A 102 -9.63 -0.22 -2.21
CA ASN A 102 -9.14 -0.34 -3.59
C ASN A 102 -8.94 -1.79 -4.04
N LEU A 103 -8.53 -2.67 -3.12
CA LEU A 103 -8.30 -4.08 -3.41
C LEU A 103 -9.57 -4.93 -3.37
N HIS A 104 -10.56 -4.58 -2.53
CA HIS A 104 -11.75 -5.41 -2.27
C HIS A 104 -13.07 -4.74 -2.67
N GLY A 105 -13.09 -3.47 -3.10
CA GLY A 105 -14.30 -2.73 -3.49
C GLY A 105 -15.34 -3.64 -4.19
N ASP A 106 -16.11 -3.33 -5.11
CA ASP A 106 -17.21 -4.10 -5.74
C ASP A 106 -16.88 -5.53 -6.26
N THR A 107 -15.89 -6.23 -5.66
CA THR A 107 -15.33 -7.50 -6.15
C THR A 107 -15.59 -8.71 -5.26
N ASP A 108 -16.71 -8.78 -4.55
CA ASP A 108 -17.02 -9.81 -3.50
C ASP A 108 -16.83 -11.28 -3.92
N ASN A 109 -16.75 -11.59 -5.22
CA ASN A 109 -16.54 -12.95 -5.71
C ASN A 109 -15.29 -13.10 -6.62
N ILE A 110 -14.39 -12.13 -6.63
CA ILE A 110 -13.23 -12.11 -7.51
C ILE A 110 -11.96 -12.40 -6.72
N ASP A 111 -11.20 -13.40 -7.13
CA ASP A 111 -9.93 -13.73 -6.47
C ASP A 111 -8.81 -12.75 -6.87
N LEU A 112 -8.49 -11.85 -5.96
CA LEU A 112 -7.35 -10.92 -6.01
C LEU A 112 -6.29 -11.22 -4.94
N SER A 113 -6.32 -12.40 -4.33
CA SER A 113 -5.48 -12.75 -3.17
C SER A 113 -3.99 -12.48 -3.37
N ILE A 114 -3.46 -12.77 -4.55
CA ILE A 114 -2.04 -12.53 -4.88
C ILE A 114 -1.73 -11.02 -4.86
N LEU A 115 -2.55 -10.20 -5.51
CA LEU A 115 -2.35 -8.74 -5.53
C LEU A 115 -2.54 -8.14 -4.14
N THR A 116 -3.55 -8.61 -3.42
CA THR A 116 -3.84 -8.19 -2.04
C THR A 116 -2.67 -8.50 -1.12
N SER A 117 -2.14 -9.73 -1.13
CA SER A 117 -1.01 -10.12 -0.29
C SER A 117 0.23 -9.26 -0.59
N ARG A 118 0.63 -9.15 -1.86
CA ARG A 118 1.81 -8.36 -2.26
C ARG A 118 1.67 -6.88 -1.85
N SER A 119 0.51 -6.27 -2.10
CA SER A 119 0.28 -4.87 -1.78
C SER A 119 0.25 -4.60 -0.28
N LEU A 120 -0.36 -5.49 0.53
CA LEU A 120 -0.39 -5.36 1.98
C LEU A 120 0.98 -5.61 2.62
N ASP A 121 1.74 -6.59 2.14
CA ASP A 121 3.07 -6.88 2.65
C ASP A 121 4.03 -5.70 2.41
N GLU A 122 3.99 -5.10 1.23
CA GLU A 122 4.79 -3.92 0.90
C GLU A 122 4.36 -2.70 1.72
N ALA A 123 3.06 -2.46 1.87
CA ALA A 123 2.52 -1.37 2.68
C ALA A 123 2.87 -1.53 4.16
N LYS A 124 2.75 -2.75 4.72
CA LYS A 124 3.14 -3.06 6.10
C LYS A 124 4.63 -2.76 6.32
N LYS A 125 5.49 -3.24 5.43
CA LYS A 125 6.93 -3.00 5.51
C LYS A 125 7.26 -1.51 5.51
N THR A 126 6.71 -0.77 4.55
CA THR A 126 6.93 0.68 4.41
C THR A 126 6.45 1.45 5.64
N ALA A 127 5.25 1.13 6.15
CA ALA A 127 4.72 1.78 7.35
C ALA A 127 5.53 1.44 8.60
N SER A 128 6.00 0.18 8.72
CA SER A 128 6.82 -0.25 9.86
C SER A 128 8.17 0.46 9.89
N GLU A 129 8.86 0.58 8.74
CA GLU A 129 10.11 1.33 8.62
C GLU A 129 9.90 2.80 9.00
N ALA A 130 8.85 3.46 8.50
CA ALA A 130 8.55 4.85 8.81
C ALA A 130 8.17 5.06 10.30
N LEU A 131 7.43 4.12 10.91
CA LEU A 131 7.13 4.19 12.34
C LEU A 131 8.38 3.96 13.17
N GLN A 132 9.25 3.02 12.78
CA GLN A 132 10.51 2.77 13.48
C GLN A 132 11.37 4.04 13.55
N ASP A 133 11.51 4.77 12.43
CA ASP A 133 12.25 6.03 12.37
C ASP A 133 11.67 7.07 13.34
N LEU A 134 10.35 7.18 13.40
CA LEU A 134 9.65 8.09 14.30
C LEU A 134 9.81 7.67 15.77
N LEU A 135 9.79 6.38 16.08
CA LEU A 135 10.04 5.86 17.43
C LEU A 135 11.50 6.10 17.86
N GLU A 136 12.47 5.96 16.98
CA GLU A 136 13.87 6.29 17.25
C GLU A 136 14.06 7.79 17.51
N GLU A 137 13.34 8.66 16.82
CA GLU A 137 13.30 10.09 17.13
C GLU A 137 12.75 10.33 18.52
N GLY A 138 11.62 9.70 18.87
CA GLY A 138 11.01 9.83 20.22
C GLY A 138 11.94 9.41 21.35
N LYS A 139 12.74 8.34 21.16
CA LYS A 139 13.79 7.93 22.10
C LYS A 139 14.86 9.01 22.24
N LYS A 140 15.38 9.54 21.13
CA LYS A 140 16.41 10.60 21.15
C LYS A 140 15.92 11.87 21.87
N LEU A 141 14.63 12.17 21.73
CA LEU A 141 13.99 13.30 22.40
C LEU A 141 13.60 13.00 23.86
N GLN A 142 13.88 11.81 24.38
CA GLN A 142 13.49 11.33 25.72
C GLN A 142 11.95 11.40 25.95
N LYS A 143 11.18 11.22 24.89
CA LYS A 143 9.70 11.18 24.91
C LYS A 143 9.16 9.75 25.03
N LEU A 144 9.97 8.75 24.67
CA LEU A 144 9.61 7.34 24.72
C LEU A 144 10.67 6.55 25.48
N ASP A 145 10.21 5.66 26.36
CA ASP A 145 11.05 4.70 27.10
C ASP A 145 10.85 3.29 26.56
N ILE A 146 11.28 3.06 25.33
CA ILE A 146 11.19 1.78 24.63
C ILE A 146 12.56 1.39 24.09
N GLU A 147 12.92 0.10 24.14
CA GLU A 147 14.22 -0.38 23.66
C GLU A 147 14.18 -0.85 22.21
N GLN A 148 13.23 -1.71 21.87
CA GLN A 148 13.16 -2.46 20.61
C GLN A 148 12.19 -1.79 19.63
N THR A 149 12.51 -0.60 19.13
CA THR A 149 11.65 0.21 18.25
C THR A 149 11.12 -0.57 17.08
N LYS A 150 11.92 -1.46 16.47
CA LYS A 150 11.48 -2.31 15.37
C LYS A 150 10.31 -3.22 15.74
N TYR A 151 10.37 -3.88 16.89
CA TYR A 151 9.29 -4.77 17.34
C TYR A 151 8.01 -4.02 17.66
N TYR A 152 8.13 -2.82 18.27
CA TYR A 152 6.98 -1.95 18.47
C TYR A 152 6.36 -1.52 17.14
N ALA A 153 7.17 -1.11 16.17
CA ALA A 153 6.70 -0.72 14.85
C ALA A 153 5.98 -1.88 14.15
N ASP A 154 6.60 -3.05 14.06
CA ASP A 154 6.02 -4.23 13.41
C ASP A 154 4.70 -4.66 14.07
N MET A 155 4.64 -4.66 15.41
CA MET A 155 3.44 -5.03 16.17
C MET A 155 2.30 -4.02 15.97
N ILE A 156 2.61 -2.72 16.03
CA ILE A 156 1.62 -1.65 15.87
C ILE A 156 1.07 -1.65 14.45
N ILE A 157 1.94 -1.70 13.44
CA ILE A 157 1.52 -1.67 12.03
C ILE A 157 0.76 -2.93 11.66
N GLY A 158 1.21 -4.11 12.11
CA GLY A 158 0.47 -5.36 11.94
C GLY A 158 -0.92 -5.28 12.55
N GLY A 159 -1.02 -4.82 13.80
CA GLY A 159 -2.30 -4.63 14.50
C GLY A 159 -3.22 -3.64 13.80
N ILE A 160 -2.71 -2.48 13.34
CA ILE A 160 -3.51 -1.51 12.58
C ILE A 160 -4.06 -2.15 11.30
N CYS A 161 -3.21 -2.84 10.52
CA CYS A 161 -3.63 -3.47 9.27
C CYS A 161 -4.75 -4.50 9.50
N ASP A 162 -4.59 -5.36 10.50
CA ASP A 162 -5.55 -6.42 10.82
C ASP A 162 -6.88 -5.84 11.36
N LEU A 163 -6.82 -4.79 12.19
CA LEU A 163 -8.02 -4.10 12.68
C LEU A 163 -8.77 -3.37 11.57
N VAL A 164 -8.06 -2.73 10.64
CA VAL A 164 -8.69 -2.03 9.51
C VAL A 164 -9.40 -3.00 8.57
N ALA A 165 -8.92 -4.22 8.43
CA ALA A 165 -9.59 -5.28 7.65
C ALA A 165 -10.92 -5.72 8.27
N GLN A 166 -11.12 -5.48 9.58
CA GLN A 166 -12.37 -5.74 10.31
C GLN A 166 -13.24 -4.48 10.27
N SER A 167 -14.23 -4.41 9.43
CA SER A 167 -15.05 -3.24 9.02
C SER A 167 -15.55 -2.27 10.11
N GLU A 168 -15.42 -2.57 11.40
CA GLU A 168 -15.96 -1.80 12.54
C GLU A 168 -14.84 -1.18 13.42
N THR A 169 -13.85 -0.54 12.84
CA THR A 169 -12.70 -0.05 13.60
C THR A 169 -12.85 1.41 13.98
N ASP A 170 -12.90 1.70 15.29
CA ASP A 170 -12.87 3.06 15.83
C ASP A 170 -11.43 3.61 15.81
N LEU A 171 -11.22 4.65 14.99
CA LEU A 171 -9.95 5.33 14.82
C LEU A 171 -9.40 5.88 16.14
N GLU A 172 -10.25 6.50 16.95
CA GLU A 172 -9.85 7.12 18.22
C GLU A 172 -9.45 6.06 19.28
N GLU A 173 -10.14 4.92 19.27
CA GLU A 173 -9.77 3.83 20.17
C GLU A 173 -8.42 3.21 19.78
N ILE A 174 -8.14 3.04 18.49
CA ILE A 174 -6.80 2.58 18.03
C ILE A 174 -5.71 3.55 18.47
N LYS A 175 -5.89 4.86 18.24
CA LYS A 175 -4.93 5.89 18.67
C LYS A 175 -4.67 5.80 20.17
N LYS A 176 -5.72 5.68 20.98
CA LYS A 176 -5.63 5.58 22.42
C LYS A 176 -4.87 4.32 22.87
N MET A 177 -5.12 3.18 22.24
CA MET A 177 -4.41 1.93 22.50
C MET A 177 -2.91 2.07 22.17
N ILE A 178 -2.55 2.62 21.02
CA ILE A 178 -1.15 2.82 20.62
C ILE A 178 -0.43 3.76 21.60
N LYS A 179 -1.04 4.89 21.98
CA LYS A 179 -0.49 5.81 22.97
C LYS A 179 -0.26 5.14 24.33
N LYS A 180 -1.09 4.17 24.70
CA LYS A 180 -0.92 3.41 25.94
C LYS A 180 0.22 2.40 25.87
N ILE A 181 0.46 1.83 24.69
CA ILE A 181 1.56 0.87 24.45
C ILE A 181 2.92 1.58 24.44
N LEU A 182 2.97 2.83 23.99
CA LEU A 182 4.19 3.63 23.84
C LEU A 182 4.57 4.45 25.09
N LYS A 183 3.78 4.40 26.15
CA LYS A 183 4.07 5.02 27.48
C LYS A 183 4.90 4.11 28.34
#